data_9a453c092b35063c2033f4f01a68d2ce
#
_entry.id   9a453c092b35063c2033f4f01a68d2ce
#
_cell.length_a   1.000
_cell.length_b   1.000
_cell.length_c   1.000
_cell.angle_alpha   90.00
_cell.angle_beta   90.00
_cell.angle_gamma   90.00
#
_symmetry.space_group_name_H-M   'P 1'
#
loop_
_entity.id
_entity.type
_entity.pdbx_description
1 polymer ?
#
loop_
_entity_poly.entity_id
_entity_poly.type
_entity_poly.pdbx_seq_one_letter_code
_entity_poly.pdbx_strand_id
1 'polypeptide(L)'
;PRQTPQQWLHKDVFRRIRALSLAKARKAIKPVEPAVYQAFLLDRQGVGPVGGARYEGVDGLMRVIEQLEGIYLNASVWESSVFPARVRDYQPSMLDELLASGDVVWVGSKINGSNAKEAGGIAFHPADSRLLVKPGEQSQNNAYSAGTMTVPETILAALSNGGAFHAWQLSTAAKAIWQEHAEVNVNPETGEIILPAWGESQF
;
A
#
# COMPACT_ATOMS: atom_id res chain seq x y z
N PRO A 1 -23.51 7.52 30.37
CA PRO A 1 -22.08 7.79 30.54
C PRO A 1 -21.90 8.53 31.88
N ARG A 2 -21.27 7.87 32.87
CA ARG A 2 -20.92 8.53 34.14
C ARG A 2 -19.81 9.53 33.81
N GLN A 3 -20.09 10.81 33.88
CA GLN A 3 -19.08 11.85 33.80
C GLN A 3 -18.18 11.72 35.04
N THR A 4 -16.94 11.34 34.86
CA THR A 4 -15.91 11.39 35.91
C THR A 4 -15.69 12.87 36.26
N PRO A 5 -15.76 13.26 37.54
CA PRO A 5 -15.52 14.64 37.93
C PRO A 5 -14.11 15.07 37.52
N GLN A 6 -13.99 16.27 36.99
CA GLN A 6 -12.70 16.85 36.59
C GLN A 6 -11.80 17.00 37.83
N GLN A 7 -10.62 16.37 37.80
CA GLN A 7 -9.67 16.40 38.88
C GLN A 7 -8.45 17.22 38.49
N TRP A 8 -7.95 18.03 39.42
CA TRP A 8 -6.77 18.86 39.24
C TRP A 8 -5.60 18.28 40.01
N LEU A 9 -4.45 18.20 39.35
CA LEU A 9 -3.23 17.69 39.98
C LEU A 9 -2.06 18.61 39.66
N HIS A 10 -1.22 18.89 40.66
CA HIS A 10 -0.04 19.69 40.45
C HIS A 10 0.93 19.01 39.48
N LYS A 11 1.53 19.77 38.57
CA LYS A 11 2.37 19.27 37.48
C LYS A 11 3.52 18.37 37.99
N ASP A 12 4.19 18.77 39.07
CA ASP A 12 5.34 18.01 39.57
C ASP A 12 4.92 16.73 40.31
N VAL A 13 3.76 16.73 40.94
CA VAL A 13 3.16 15.53 41.53
C VAL A 13 2.80 14.54 40.44
N PHE A 14 2.19 15.01 39.34
CA PHE A 14 1.89 14.18 38.18
C PHE A 14 3.16 13.56 37.58
N ARG A 15 4.21 14.33 37.37
CA ARG A 15 5.49 13.83 36.86
C ARG A 15 6.07 12.75 37.75
N ARG A 16 6.03 12.97 39.08
CA ARG A 16 6.54 12.03 40.09
C ARG A 16 5.72 10.71 40.06
N ILE A 17 4.39 10.80 40.05
CA ILE A 17 3.53 9.65 40.00
C ILE A 17 3.80 8.84 38.70
N ARG A 18 3.92 9.52 37.56
CA ARG A 18 4.23 8.89 36.28
C ARG A 18 5.58 8.18 36.31
N ALA A 19 6.62 8.84 36.86
CA ALA A 19 7.96 8.26 37.00
C ALA A 19 7.95 7.01 37.90
N LEU A 20 7.28 7.08 39.04
CA LEU A 20 7.15 5.95 39.97
C LEU A 20 6.34 4.79 39.37
N SER A 21 5.25 5.10 38.68
CA SER A 21 4.43 4.09 37.99
C SER A 21 5.25 3.38 36.92
N LEU A 22 6.00 4.12 36.10
CA LEU A 22 6.87 3.56 35.06
C LEU A 22 8.01 2.72 35.66
N ALA A 23 8.64 3.22 36.76
CA ALA A 23 9.68 2.47 37.46
C ALA A 23 9.13 1.16 38.04
N LYS A 24 7.93 1.19 38.63
CA LYS A 24 7.25 -0.01 39.14
C LYS A 24 6.93 -0.99 38.02
N ALA A 25 6.41 -0.51 36.89
CA ALA A 25 6.12 -1.35 35.73
C ALA A 25 7.39 -2.01 35.18
N ARG A 26 8.47 -1.25 35.02
CA ARG A 26 9.79 -1.79 34.57
C ARG A 26 10.34 -2.84 35.54
N LYS A 27 10.23 -2.63 36.86
CA LYS A 27 10.67 -3.59 37.86
C LYS A 27 9.83 -4.87 37.86
N ALA A 28 8.59 -4.81 37.40
CA ALA A 28 7.70 -5.97 37.32
C ALA A 28 7.98 -6.85 36.07
N ILE A 29 8.74 -6.34 35.10
CA ILE A 29 9.11 -7.10 33.88
C ILE A 29 10.09 -8.21 34.31
N LYS A 30 9.72 -9.45 34.00
CA LYS A 30 10.58 -10.61 34.19
C LYS A 30 11.00 -11.13 32.82
N PRO A 31 12.26 -11.55 32.64
CA PRO A 31 12.68 -12.28 31.45
C PRO A 31 11.84 -13.55 31.29
N VAL A 32 11.52 -13.90 30.07
CA VAL A 32 10.87 -15.16 29.72
C VAL A 32 11.82 -16.04 28.93
N GLU A 33 11.60 -17.34 28.97
CA GLU A 33 12.38 -18.29 28.18
C GLU A 33 12.26 -17.97 26.68
N PRO A 34 13.34 -18.09 25.88
CA PRO A 34 13.32 -17.77 24.46
C PRO A 34 12.22 -18.49 23.68
N ALA A 35 11.93 -19.75 24.01
CA ALA A 35 10.88 -20.54 23.37
C ALA A 35 9.48 -19.94 23.62
N VAL A 36 9.22 -19.44 24.85
CA VAL A 36 7.95 -18.76 25.19
C VAL A 36 7.82 -17.45 24.43
N TYR A 37 8.91 -16.69 24.31
CA TYR A 37 8.92 -15.47 23.54
C TYR A 37 8.67 -15.73 22.04
N GLN A 38 9.32 -16.76 21.49
CA GLN A 38 9.09 -17.17 20.10
C GLN A 38 7.64 -17.59 19.86
N ALA A 39 7.07 -18.42 20.75
CA ALA A 39 5.66 -18.80 20.65
C ALA A 39 4.73 -17.59 20.70
N PHE A 40 5.01 -16.63 21.59
CA PHE A 40 4.28 -15.36 21.66
C PHE A 40 4.37 -14.57 20.35
N LEU A 41 5.56 -14.48 19.74
CA LEU A 41 5.73 -13.77 18.47
C LEU A 41 4.90 -14.42 17.34
N LEU A 42 4.92 -15.75 17.24
CA LEU A 42 4.14 -16.50 16.25
C LEU A 42 2.63 -16.29 16.46
N ASP A 43 2.18 -16.40 17.72
CA ASP A 43 0.77 -16.14 18.07
C ASP A 43 0.37 -14.70 17.77
N ARG A 44 1.23 -13.74 18.12
CA ARG A 44 1.00 -12.30 17.87
C ARG A 44 0.91 -11.99 16.38
N GLN A 45 1.66 -12.69 15.54
CA GLN A 45 1.65 -12.56 14.10
C GLN A 45 0.52 -13.34 13.41
N GLY A 46 -0.24 -14.12 14.16
CA GLY A 46 -1.32 -14.95 13.64
C GLY A 46 -0.82 -16.15 12.81
N VAL A 47 0.44 -16.54 12.98
CA VAL A 47 1.08 -17.66 12.29
C VAL A 47 1.60 -18.69 13.32
N GLY A 48 1.69 -19.95 12.93
CA GLY A 48 2.36 -20.97 13.71
C GLY A 48 1.48 -22.10 14.23
N PRO A 49 2.10 -23.14 14.81
CA PRO A 49 1.44 -24.39 15.14
C PRO A 49 0.40 -24.29 16.28
N VAL A 50 0.51 -23.27 17.12
CA VAL A 50 -0.40 -23.07 18.27
C VAL A 50 -1.64 -22.29 17.88
N GLY A 51 -1.55 -21.42 16.87
CA GLY A 51 -2.65 -20.59 16.41
C GLY A 51 -3.19 -20.95 15.02
N GLY A 52 -2.36 -21.60 14.18
CA GLY A 52 -2.68 -21.79 12.77
C GLY A 52 -3.02 -20.47 12.09
N ALA A 53 -3.69 -20.52 10.96
CA ALA A 53 -4.34 -19.35 10.39
C ALA A 53 -5.43 -18.86 11.37
N ARG A 54 -5.15 -17.76 12.06
CA ARG A 54 -5.98 -17.28 13.19
C ARG A 54 -7.23 -16.54 12.72
N TYR A 55 -7.16 -16.01 11.53
CA TYR A 55 -8.21 -15.18 10.97
C TYR A 55 -9.03 -15.94 9.92
N GLU A 56 -10.27 -15.53 9.69
CA GLU A 56 -11.17 -16.15 8.74
C GLU A 56 -11.89 -15.09 7.93
N GLY A 57 -12.12 -15.35 6.64
CA GLY A 57 -12.91 -14.51 5.76
C GLY A 57 -12.26 -13.15 5.44
N VAL A 58 -13.05 -12.29 4.82
CA VAL A 58 -12.64 -10.95 4.39
C VAL A 58 -12.29 -10.04 5.56
N ASP A 59 -13.07 -10.09 6.65
CA ASP A 59 -12.78 -9.33 7.88
C ASP A 59 -11.46 -9.77 8.52
N GLY A 60 -11.15 -11.07 8.46
CA GLY A 60 -9.88 -11.61 8.90
C GLY A 60 -8.71 -11.12 8.07
N LEU A 61 -8.88 -11.04 6.75
CA LEU A 61 -7.88 -10.49 5.84
C LEU A 61 -7.65 -9.00 6.12
N MET A 62 -8.71 -8.22 6.35
CA MET A 62 -8.61 -6.81 6.72
C MET A 62 -7.73 -6.61 7.96
N ARG A 63 -7.90 -7.42 9.00
CA ARG A 63 -7.06 -7.37 10.22
C ARG A 63 -5.59 -7.69 9.95
N VAL A 64 -5.31 -8.59 9.01
CA VAL A 64 -3.93 -8.89 8.58
C VAL A 64 -3.32 -7.69 7.87
N ILE A 65 -4.09 -7.03 7.02
CA ILE A 65 -3.65 -5.82 6.31
C ILE A 65 -3.38 -4.68 7.30
N GLU A 66 -4.27 -4.45 8.27
CA GLU A 66 -4.04 -3.46 9.34
C GLU A 66 -2.76 -3.77 10.14
N GLN A 67 -2.51 -5.05 10.43
CA GLN A 67 -1.33 -5.47 11.21
C GLN A 67 -0.01 -5.28 10.45
N LEU A 68 -0.04 -5.48 9.13
CA LEU A 68 1.14 -5.46 8.26
C LEU A 68 1.20 -4.21 7.39
N GLU A 69 0.43 -3.20 7.76
CA GLU A 69 0.33 -1.94 7.04
C GLU A 69 1.70 -1.33 6.74
N GLY A 70 1.90 -0.90 5.49
CA GLY A 70 3.13 -0.22 5.06
C GLY A 70 4.35 -1.12 4.88
N ILE A 71 4.22 -2.44 5.02
CA ILE A 71 5.29 -3.38 4.72
C ILE A 71 5.32 -3.63 3.22
N TYR A 72 6.45 -3.33 2.58
CA TYR A 72 6.64 -3.55 1.14
C TYR A 72 7.19 -4.94 0.87
N LEU A 73 6.42 -5.75 0.15
CA LEU A 73 6.81 -7.09 -0.32
C LEU A 73 6.43 -7.25 -1.78
N ASN A 74 7.01 -8.22 -2.46
CA ASN A 74 6.56 -8.63 -3.79
C ASN A 74 5.07 -9.03 -3.74
N ALA A 75 4.29 -8.64 -4.74
CA ALA A 75 2.87 -8.99 -4.85
C ALA A 75 2.62 -10.49 -4.68
N SER A 76 3.43 -11.32 -5.35
CA SER A 76 3.34 -12.78 -5.25
C SER A 76 3.57 -13.31 -3.84
N VAL A 77 4.41 -12.67 -3.03
CA VAL A 77 4.69 -13.10 -1.65
C VAL A 77 3.49 -12.86 -0.74
N TRP A 78 2.76 -11.78 -0.95
CA TRP A 78 1.54 -11.50 -0.21
C TRP A 78 0.52 -12.64 -0.37
N GLU A 79 0.20 -13.02 -1.59
CA GLU A 79 -0.82 -14.00 -1.89
C GLU A 79 -0.37 -15.45 -1.70
N SER A 80 0.91 -15.77 -1.98
CA SER A 80 1.41 -17.14 -1.86
C SER A 80 1.81 -17.53 -0.45
N SER A 81 2.12 -16.57 0.41
CA SER A 81 2.74 -16.87 1.70
C SER A 81 2.13 -16.09 2.86
N VAL A 82 2.01 -14.76 2.74
CA VAL A 82 1.64 -13.89 3.88
C VAL A 82 0.19 -14.08 4.29
N PHE A 83 -0.73 -13.99 3.34
CA PHE A 83 -2.16 -14.14 3.59
C PHE A 83 -2.55 -15.58 3.93
N PRO A 84 -2.11 -16.60 3.17
CA PRO A 84 -2.45 -18.00 3.50
C PRO A 84 -1.93 -18.46 4.86
N ALA A 85 -0.79 -17.91 5.32
CA ALA A 85 -0.25 -18.25 6.63
C ALA A 85 -1.09 -17.69 7.81
N ARG A 86 -1.96 -16.70 7.57
CA ARG A 86 -2.70 -15.95 8.60
C ARG A 86 -4.21 -16.07 8.48
N VAL A 87 -4.72 -16.25 7.27
CA VAL A 87 -6.15 -16.34 6.97
C VAL A 87 -6.47 -17.76 6.54
N ARG A 88 -7.39 -18.39 7.28
CA ARG A 88 -7.84 -19.76 6.97
C ARG A 88 -8.56 -19.78 5.62
N ASP A 89 -8.23 -20.77 4.80
CA ASP A 89 -8.85 -20.97 3.48
C ASP A 89 -8.80 -19.70 2.61
N TYR A 90 -7.68 -18.95 2.70
CA TYR A 90 -7.48 -17.75 1.91
C TYR A 90 -7.72 -18.00 0.42
N GLN A 91 -8.49 -17.12 -0.20
CA GLN A 91 -8.73 -17.08 -1.62
C GLN A 91 -8.41 -15.66 -2.16
N PRO A 92 -7.79 -15.51 -3.33
CA PRO A 92 -7.52 -14.20 -3.92
C PRO A 92 -8.74 -13.30 -4.03
N SER A 93 -9.93 -13.88 -4.25
CA SER A 93 -11.19 -13.14 -4.30
C SER A 93 -11.51 -12.35 -3.02
N MET A 94 -10.98 -12.75 -1.87
CA MET A 94 -11.13 -11.99 -0.61
C MET A 94 -10.37 -10.66 -0.67
N LEU A 95 -9.20 -10.66 -1.30
CA LEU A 95 -8.44 -9.43 -1.52
C LEU A 95 -9.11 -8.55 -2.59
N ASP A 96 -9.58 -9.17 -3.67
CA ASP A 96 -10.31 -8.46 -4.73
C ASP A 96 -11.55 -7.76 -4.18
N GLU A 97 -12.28 -8.39 -3.25
CA GLU A 97 -13.44 -7.80 -2.57
C GLU A 97 -13.06 -6.54 -1.79
N LEU A 98 -12.00 -6.59 -0.98
CA LEU A 98 -11.52 -5.44 -0.21
C LEU A 98 -11.00 -4.29 -1.09
N LEU A 99 -10.37 -4.64 -2.20
CA LEU A 99 -9.90 -3.63 -3.17
C LEU A 99 -11.06 -3.02 -3.94
N ALA A 100 -12.06 -3.83 -4.33
CA ALA A 100 -13.23 -3.37 -5.08
C ALA A 100 -14.18 -2.53 -4.22
N SER A 101 -14.32 -2.83 -2.91
CA SER A 101 -15.09 -2.00 -1.96
C SER A 101 -14.40 -0.66 -1.68
N GLY A 102 -13.10 -0.57 -1.90
CA GLY A 102 -12.30 0.60 -1.57
C GLY A 102 -11.90 0.68 -0.09
N ASP A 103 -12.09 -0.40 0.68
CA ASP A 103 -11.68 -0.46 2.10
C ASP A 103 -10.16 -0.60 2.23
N VAL A 104 -9.52 -1.15 1.20
CA VAL A 104 -8.07 -1.34 1.12
C VAL A 104 -7.53 -0.68 -0.14
N VAL A 105 -6.38 -0.05 -0.02
CA VAL A 105 -5.59 0.47 -1.13
C VAL A 105 -4.19 -0.12 -1.10
N TRP A 106 -3.56 -0.21 -2.25
CA TRP A 106 -2.16 -0.62 -2.33
C TRP A 106 -1.28 0.50 -2.85
N VAL A 107 -0.04 0.52 -2.40
CA VAL A 107 0.98 1.50 -2.79
C VAL A 107 2.20 0.74 -3.29
N GLY A 108 2.64 1.06 -4.50
CA GLY A 108 3.85 0.51 -5.09
C GLY A 108 5.08 1.32 -4.71
N SER A 109 6.20 0.64 -4.50
CA SER A 109 7.51 1.27 -4.33
C SER A 109 8.58 0.47 -5.02
N LYS A 110 9.60 1.17 -5.57
CA LYS A 110 10.83 0.51 -5.99
C LYS A 110 11.62 0.09 -4.75
N ILE A 111 11.92 -1.19 -4.64
CA ILE A 111 12.83 -1.67 -3.60
C ILE A 111 14.23 -1.18 -3.99
N ASN A 112 14.88 -0.41 -3.10
CA ASN A 112 16.24 0.11 -3.32
C ASN A 112 17.20 -1.06 -3.61
N GLY A 113 17.88 -1.01 -4.76
CA GLY A 113 18.84 -2.04 -5.20
C GLY A 113 18.30 -3.03 -6.23
N SER A 114 17.02 -3.00 -6.56
CA SER A 114 16.50 -3.79 -7.68
C SER A 114 16.86 -3.15 -9.02
N ASN A 115 17.43 -3.94 -9.91
CA ASN A 115 17.60 -3.57 -11.31
C ASN A 115 16.20 -3.30 -11.91
N ALA A 116 16.13 -2.48 -12.96
CA ALA A 116 14.86 -2.07 -13.61
C ALA A 116 13.97 -3.26 -14.09
N LYS A 117 14.46 -4.50 -13.99
CA LYS A 117 13.77 -5.74 -14.33
C LYS A 117 13.14 -6.46 -13.14
N GLU A 118 13.43 -6.03 -11.90
CA GLU A 118 12.84 -6.65 -10.71
C GLU A 118 11.53 -5.92 -10.37
N ALA A 119 10.48 -6.71 -10.19
CA ALA A 119 9.18 -6.20 -9.76
C ALA A 119 9.34 -5.45 -8.44
N GLY A 120 8.83 -4.22 -8.37
CA GLY A 120 8.79 -3.44 -7.14
C GLY A 120 7.99 -4.12 -6.03
N GLY A 121 8.13 -3.63 -4.81
CA GLY A 121 7.28 -4.05 -3.70
C GLY A 121 5.97 -3.32 -3.69
N ILE A 122 4.92 -3.97 -3.18
CA ILE A 122 3.65 -3.36 -2.86
C ILE A 122 3.39 -3.45 -1.36
N ALA A 123 2.75 -2.44 -0.82
CA ALA A 123 2.22 -2.41 0.53
C ALA A 123 0.71 -2.19 0.47
N PHE A 124 -0.02 -2.86 1.36
CA PHE A 124 -1.45 -2.65 1.54
C PHE A 124 -1.70 -1.72 2.72
N HIS A 125 -2.76 -0.93 2.61
CA HIS A 125 -3.20 0.01 3.64
C HIS A 125 -4.73 0.03 3.73
N PRO A 126 -5.30 0.18 4.92
CA PRO A 126 -6.68 0.64 5.05
C PRO A 126 -6.88 1.98 4.33
N ALA A 127 -8.03 2.19 3.71
CA ALA A 127 -8.30 3.41 2.94
C ALA A 127 -8.28 4.69 3.80
N ASP A 128 -8.55 4.58 5.10
CA ASP A 128 -8.52 5.66 6.08
C ASP A 128 -7.16 5.80 6.80
N SER A 129 -6.15 5.08 6.34
CA SER A 129 -4.83 5.07 6.96
C SER A 129 -4.17 6.44 6.97
N ARG A 130 -3.57 6.77 8.12
CA ARG A 130 -2.73 7.95 8.27
C ARG A 130 -1.34 7.81 7.64
N LEU A 131 -0.95 6.59 7.28
CA LEU A 131 0.33 6.31 6.61
C LEU A 131 0.24 6.53 5.09
N LEU A 132 -0.98 6.63 4.56
CA LEU A 132 -1.19 6.99 3.16
C LEU A 132 -0.82 8.45 2.94
N VAL A 133 0.30 8.67 2.26
CA VAL A 133 0.63 9.98 1.71
C VAL A 133 -0.29 10.21 0.52
N LYS A 134 -1.16 11.20 0.62
CA LYS A 134 -2.05 11.55 -0.49
C LYS A 134 -1.22 11.88 -1.73
N PRO A 135 -1.54 11.33 -2.91
CA PRO A 135 -0.75 11.53 -4.14
C PRO A 135 -0.66 12.98 -4.63
N GLY A 136 -1.06 13.96 -3.88
CA GLY A 136 -1.01 15.38 -4.27
C GLY A 136 0.16 16.19 -3.68
N GLU A 137 0.81 15.71 -2.62
CA GLU A 137 1.85 16.52 -1.95
C GLU A 137 3.26 16.30 -2.49
N GLN A 138 3.53 15.20 -3.19
CA GLN A 138 4.83 14.95 -3.82
C GLN A 138 4.84 15.11 -5.35
N SER A 139 3.68 15.27 -5.98
CA SER A 139 3.55 15.31 -7.45
C SER A 139 3.54 16.71 -8.06
N GLN A 140 3.70 17.78 -7.27
CA GLN A 140 3.69 19.14 -7.81
C GLN A 140 4.96 19.55 -8.58
N ASN A 141 5.96 18.67 -8.68
CA ASN A 141 7.18 18.96 -9.44
C ASN A 141 7.25 18.31 -10.83
N ASN A 142 6.24 17.58 -11.26
CA ASN A 142 6.12 17.18 -12.66
C ASN A 142 5.20 18.17 -13.40
N ALA A 143 5.67 19.40 -13.56
CA ALA A 143 5.22 20.23 -14.67
C ALA A 143 5.61 19.43 -15.94
N TYR A 144 4.62 18.83 -16.58
CA TYR A 144 4.79 18.22 -17.90
C TYR A 144 5.40 19.28 -18.79
N SER A 145 6.69 19.15 -19.10
CA SER A 145 7.31 20.01 -20.09
C SER A 145 6.56 19.76 -21.41
N ALA A 146 6.28 20.85 -22.13
CA ALA A 146 5.63 20.82 -23.43
C ALA A 146 6.52 20.01 -24.39
N GLY A 147 6.29 18.70 -24.46
CA GLY A 147 6.99 17.71 -25.25
C GLY A 147 6.13 16.44 -25.31
N THR A 148 6.42 15.55 -26.20
CA THR A 148 5.71 14.30 -26.41
C THR A 148 5.61 13.51 -25.11
N MET A 149 4.38 13.28 -24.59
CA MET A 149 4.16 12.47 -23.39
C MET A 149 4.64 11.04 -23.60
N THR A 150 5.32 10.49 -22.62
CA THR A 150 5.68 9.06 -22.60
C THR A 150 4.46 8.18 -22.25
N VAL A 151 4.51 6.88 -22.60
CA VAL A 151 3.44 5.93 -22.29
C VAL A 151 3.10 5.92 -20.78
N PRO A 152 4.05 5.85 -19.83
CA PRO A 152 3.76 5.96 -18.40
C PRO A 152 3.04 7.26 -18.00
N GLU A 153 3.40 8.38 -18.60
CA GLU A 153 2.78 9.69 -18.32
C GLU A 153 1.34 9.74 -18.81
N THR A 154 1.05 9.17 -19.96
CA THR A 154 -0.34 9.09 -20.47
C THR A 154 -1.21 8.15 -19.65
N ILE A 155 -0.65 7.07 -19.11
CA ILE A 155 -1.34 6.18 -18.18
C ILE A 155 -1.68 6.94 -16.88
N LEU A 156 -0.72 7.66 -16.31
CA LEU A 156 -0.94 8.48 -15.12
C LEU A 156 -1.98 9.57 -15.38
N ALA A 157 -1.95 10.21 -16.54
CA ALA A 157 -2.95 11.20 -16.93
C ALA A 157 -4.35 10.59 -17.06
N ALA A 158 -4.48 9.40 -17.65
CA ALA A 158 -5.75 8.68 -17.74
C ALA A 158 -6.31 8.32 -16.35
N LEU A 159 -5.44 7.97 -15.40
CA LEU A 159 -5.82 7.64 -14.03
C LEU A 159 -6.09 8.88 -13.15
N SER A 160 -5.62 10.05 -13.51
CA SER A 160 -5.74 11.28 -12.70
C SER A 160 -7.18 11.73 -12.46
N ASN A 161 -8.09 11.35 -13.36
CA ASN A 161 -9.52 11.66 -13.24
C ASN A 161 -10.26 10.69 -12.29
N GLY A 162 -9.54 9.73 -11.68
CA GLY A 162 -10.11 8.69 -10.84
C GLY A 162 -10.87 7.62 -11.63
N GLY A 163 -11.29 6.58 -10.93
CA GLY A 163 -12.04 5.47 -11.50
C GLY A 163 -11.24 4.17 -11.54
N ALA A 164 -11.95 3.05 -11.68
CA ALA A 164 -11.37 1.74 -11.89
C ALA A 164 -11.42 1.40 -13.39
N PHE A 165 -10.31 0.96 -13.92
CA PHE A 165 -10.18 0.60 -15.33
C PHE A 165 -9.71 -0.85 -15.46
N HIS A 166 -10.31 -1.58 -16.38
CA HIS A 166 -9.66 -2.78 -16.88
C HIS A 166 -8.46 -2.39 -17.77
N ALA A 167 -7.45 -3.26 -17.86
CA ALA A 167 -6.21 -2.97 -18.61
C ALA A 167 -6.48 -2.46 -20.04
N TRP A 168 -7.43 -3.06 -20.75
CA TRP A 168 -7.80 -2.63 -22.12
C TRP A 168 -8.42 -1.22 -22.16
N GLN A 169 -9.24 -0.85 -21.14
CA GLN A 169 -9.84 0.50 -21.04
C GLN A 169 -8.77 1.54 -20.76
N LEU A 170 -7.85 1.21 -19.84
CA LEU A 170 -6.74 2.08 -19.51
C LEU A 170 -5.81 2.29 -20.71
N SER A 171 -5.50 1.20 -21.45
CA SER A 171 -4.72 1.28 -22.68
C SER A 171 -5.40 2.17 -23.72
N THR A 172 -6.70 2.02 -23.91
CA THR A 172 -7.46 2.85 -24.85
C THR A 172 -7.47 4.32 -24.45
N ALA A 173 -7.69 4.62 -23.17
CA ALA A 173 -7.70 5.99 -22.65
C ALA A 173 -6.30 6.64 -22.73
N ALA A 174 -5.26 5.92 -22.34
CA ALA A 174 -3.88 6.39 -22.41
C ALA A 174 -3.45 6.64 -23.87
N LYS A 175 -3.83 5.76 -24.79
CA LYS A 175 -3.57 5.92 -26.24
C LYS A 175 -4.24 7.17 -26.82
N ALA A 176 -5.47 7.47 -26.41
CA ALA A 176 -6.17 8.67 -26.83
C ALA A 176 -5.45 9.95 -26.37
N ILE A 177 -5.04 10.00 -25.09
CA ILE A 177 -4.27 11.12 -24.52
C ILE A 177 -2.93 11.27 -25.24
N TRP A 178 -2.26 10.15 -25.51
CA TRP A 178 -0.97 10.16 -26.20
C TRP A 178 -1.10 10.71 -27.64
N GLN A 179 -2.15 10.31 -28.36
CA GLN A 179 -2.43 10.82 -29.71
C GLN A 179 -2.72 12.33 -29.73
N GLU A 180 -3.38 12.84 -28.69
CA GLU A 180 -3.68 14.27 -28.55
C GLU A 180 -2.41 15.11 -28.32
N HIS A 181 -1.40 14.54 -27.63
CA HIS A 181 -0.15 15.21 -27.27
C HIS A 181 1.05 14.80 -28.16
N ALA A 182 0.85 13.89 -29.12
CA ALA A 182 1.90 13.46 -30.02
C ALA A 182 2.32 14.61 -30.98
N GLU A 183 3.61 14.88 -31.04
CA GLU A 183 4.14 15.78 -32.07
C GLU A 183 3.90 15.18 -33.45
N VAL A 184 3.23 15.93 -34.28
CA VAL A 184 2.93 15.55 -35.67
C VAL A 184 4.20 15.81 -36.49
N ASN A 185 4.96 14.74 -36.80
CA ASN A 185 6.04 14.83 -37.77
C ASN A 185 5.47 14.68 -39.18
N VAL A 186 5.69 15.69 -40.00
CA VAL A 186 5.34 15.64 -41.42
C VAL A 186 6.56 15.25 -42.20
N ASN A 187 6.48 14.18 -42.99
CA ASN A 187 7.56 13.82 -43.94
C ASN A 187 7.74 14.98 -44.93
N PRO A 188 8.93 15.62 -44.98
CA PRO A 188 9.14 16.78 -45.82
C PRO A 188 9.07 16.46 -47.33
N GLU A 189 9.21 15.19 -47.72
CA GLU A 189 9.23 14.79 -49.13
C GLU A 189 7.83 14.31 -49.63
N THR A 190 7.04 13.71 -48.76
CA THR A 190 5.71 13.12 -49.14
C THR A 190 4.52 13.89 -48.60
N GLY A 191 4.72 14.78 -47.62
CA GLY A 191 3.65 15.49 -46.93
C GLY A 191 2.82 14.58 -46.02
N GLU A 192 3.22 13.30 -45.83
CA GLU A 192 2.51 12.35 -44.97
C GLU A 192 2.74 12.64 -43.50
N ILE A 193 1.69 12.56 -42.72
CA ILE A 193 1.72 12.70 -41.26
C ILE A 193 2.25 11.38 -40.66
N ILE A 194 3.43 11.42 -40.07
CA ILE A 194 4.03 10.30 -39.33
C ILE A 194 3.68 10.47 -37.86
N LEU A 195 2.73 9.71 -37.36
CA LEU A 195 2.51 9.60 -35.92
C LEU A 195 3.52 8.60 -35.33
N PRO A 196 4.18 8.93 -34.21
CA PRO A 196 5.03 7.97 -33.51
C PRO A 196 4.22 6.71 -33.15
N ALA A 197 4.84 5.53 -33.22
CA ALA A 197 4.16 4.27 -32.98
C ALA A 197 3.82 4.14 -31.48
N TRP A 198 2.56 3.85 -31.17
CA TRP A 198 2.14 3.42 -29.84
C TRP A 198 2.71 2.01 -29.58
N GLY A 199 3.60 1.90 -28.59
CA GLY A 199 4.21 0.61 -28.24
C GLY A 199 3.29 -0.26 -27.40
N GLU A 200 2.49 -1.13 -28.02
CA GLU A 200 1.65 -2.10 -27.33
C GLU A 200 2.45 -3.07 -26.42
N SER A 201 3.74 -3.24 -26.67
CA SER A 201 4.63 -4.08 -25.87
C SER A 201 5.08 -3.41 -24.53
N GLN A 202 4.68 -2.18 -24.27
CA GLN A 202 5.03 -1.43 -23.06
C GLN A 202 3.86 -1.38 -22.04
N PHE A 203 2.78 -2.06 -22.36
CA PHE A 203 1.58 -2.15 -21.51
C PHE A 203 1.55 -3.42 -20.67
#